data_db92e7dd8e4d024b68abe4a497e8bd57
#
_entry.id   db92e7dd8e4d024b68abe4a497e8bd57
#
_cell.length_a   1.000
_cell.length_b   1.000
_cell.length_c   1.000
_cell.angle_alpha   90.00
_cell.angle_beta   90.00
_cell.angle_gamma   90.00
#
_symmetry.space_group_name_H-M   'P 1'
#
loop_
_entity.id
_entity.type
_entity.pdbx_description
1 polymer ?
#
loop_
_entity_poly.entity_id
_entity_poly.type
_entity_poly.pdbx_seq_one_letter_code
_entity_poly.pdbx_strand_id
1 'polypeptide(L)'
;MTKSSALRLFICLIGLLLTLALLVACDSGKTPDETTPETAAPTAAPTEEPTEPPTEAPTEAPTEEVTTEPETELKGWEPDMGKFNDGKVDYVKAEDGSVTATPREGFGLGLDITDKRDIVSICYSIWFDYILGSGTEPIENWHNVTEVLEGKQSYGPAPAFHYWAKPAQGYYRSSDKTAIRNNMTLLYAAGVDFIILDHTNLNNGYLDNPDLKKRMIDDPMIALFDTIMEMRAEGLGTPYVVVWCGDNDGRTYRYLYDEFYSVEKWEDCFVYWDGLPLLLTTHIRPEGFPLKDENLFTVRSMWGLGVDYAGGQWSFLNTDINGAVTYGADGTPEQVGVTTAAQKNYMAQGYGDSIRPGDAIGRKEGKTWYVQWYYAFMMRPKIVTLTWWNEWTAQKLDIGGGKYAFTDNFNAEYSRDIEPMEGGHGDQYYQWMIRYISAYKGGLECPLLVEEGHEESAISLRKRTFKER
;
A
#
# COMPACT_ATOMS: atom_id res chain seq x y z
N MET A 1 10.87 -16.41 -37.75
CA MET A 1 10.84 -16.09 -36.32
C MET A 1 9.54 -16.66 -35.78
N THR A 2 9.59 -17.50 -34.75
CA THR A 2 8.40 -18.14 -34.18
C THR A 2 7.64 -17.14 -33.30
N LYS A 3 6.32 -17.27 -33.18
CA LYS A 3 5.49 -16.40 -32.34
C LYS A 3 6.01 -16.25 -30.90
N SER A 4 6.70 -17.26 -30.40
CA SER A 4 7.38 -17.24 -29.08
C SER A 4 8.55 -16.25 -29.01
N SER A 5 9.28 -16.05 -30.10
CA SER A 5 10.42 -15.12 -30.12
C SER A 5 9.96 -13.65 -30.19
N ALA A 6 8.83 -13.39 -30.86
CA ALA A 6 8.25 -12.04 -30.91
C ALA A 6 7.67 -11.61 -29.54
N LEU A 7 7.05 -12.54 -28.81
CA LEU A 7 6.52 -12.26 -27.47
C LEU A 7 7.66 -12.00 -26.45
N ARG A 8 8.76 -12.75 -26.54
CA ARG A 8 9.94 -12.52 -25.69
C ARG A 8 10.61 -11.17 -25.98
N LEU A 9 10.66 -10.77 -27.26
CA LEU A 9 11.19 -9.47 -27.66
C LEU A 9 10.31 -8.31 -27.18
N PHE A 10 8.99 -8.49 -27.18
CA PHE A 10 8.02 -7.49 -26.73
C PHE A 10 8.06 -7.29 -25.20
N ILE A 11 8.19 -8.34 -24.43
CA ILE A 11 8.35 -8.29 -22.97
C ILE A 11 9.69 -7.62 -22.58
N CYS A 12 10.76 -7.91 -23.31
CA CYS A 12 12.05 -7.23 -23.13
C CYS A 12 12.00 -5.74 -23.50
N LEU A 13 11.19 -5.34 -24.49
CA LEU A 13 11.03 -3.93 -24.86
C LEU A 13 10.26 -3.13 -23.80
N ILE A 14 9.27 -3.73 -23.12
CA ILE A 14 8.53 -3.08 -22.03
C ILE A 14 9.44 -2.87 -20.82
N GLY A 15 10.26 -3.84 -20.47
CA GLY A 15 11.30 -3.69 -19.43
C GLY A 15 12.34 -2.62 -19.79
N LEU A 16 12.70 -2.49 -21.07
CA LEU A 16 13.67 -1.52 -21.55
C LEU A 16 13.12 -0.09 -21.61
N LEU A 17 11.82 0.09 -21.87
CA LEU A 17 11.18 1.41 -21.88
C LEU A 17 11.02 1.98 -20.46
N LEU A 18 10.81 1.15 -19.46
CA LEU A 18 10.83 1.57 -18.05
C LEU A 18 12.23 1.97 -17.59
N THR A 19 13.29 1.30 -18.09
CA THR A 19 14.68 1.66 -17.75
C THR A 19 15.18 2.88 -18.52
N LEU A 20 14.69 3.17 -19.72
CA LEU A 20 15.12 4.32 -20.50
C LEU A 20 14.56 5.66 -19.98
N ALA A 21 13.41 5.65 -19.34
CA ALA A 21 12.85 6.83 -18.68
C ALA A 21 13.66 7.25 -17.43
N LEU A 22 14.40 6.31 -16.82
CA LEU A 22 15.25 6.55 -15.65
C LEU A 22 16.69 6.96 -16.00
N LEU A 23 17.16 6.76 -17.24
CA LEU A 23 18.54 7.02 -17.64
C LEU A 23 18.81 8.43 -18.21
N VAL A 24 17.82 9.27 -18.39
CA VAL A 24 17.99 10.63 -18.95
C VAL A 24 18.34 11.69 -17.89
N ALA A 25 18.36 11.34 -16.60
CA ALA A 25 18.54 12.30 -15.51
C ALA A 25 19.94 12.36 -14.88
N CYS A 26 20.92 11.59 -15.32
CA CYS A 26 22.27 11.60 -14.74
C CYS A 26 23.37 11.71 -15.78
N ASP A 27 23.68 12.94 -16.22
CA ASP A 27 25.00 13.26 -16.72
C ASP A 27 25.38 14.71 -16.38
N SER A 28 26.21 14.89 -15.37
CA SER A 28 27.14 16.00 -15.26
C SER A 28 28.24 15.62 -14.26
N GLY A 29 29.40 15.30 -14.82
CA GLY A 29 30.59 14.83 -14.12
C GLY A 29 31.33 15.86 -13.30
N LYS A 30 32.15 15.36 -12.43
CA LYS A 30 33.54 15.74 -12.17
C LYS A 30 34.19 14.81 -11.16
N THR A 31 35.21 14.10 -11.56
CA THR A 31 36.27 13.56 -10.69
C THR A 31 37.19 14.68 -10.21
N PRO A 32 37.78 14.57 -9.05
CA PRO A 32 39.22 14.42 -8.95
C PRO A 32 39.75 13.46 -7.89
N ASP A 33 40.68 12.67 -8.32
CA ASP A 33 42.08 12.48 -7.82
C ASP A 33 42.31 11.85 -6.44
N GLU A 34 43.13 10.81 -6.53
CA GLU A 34 43.77 10.03 -5.48
C GLU A 34 44.67 10.87 -4.55
N THR A 35 44.68 10.48 -3.27
CA THR A 35 45.93 10.28 -2.52
C THR A 35 45.65 9.57 -1.19
N THR A 36 46.23 8.40 -1.05
CA THR A 36 46.44 7.70 0.24
C THR A 36 47.55 8.44 1.03
N PRO A 37 47.53 8.36 2.38
CA PRO A 37 48.60 7.65 3.03
C PRO A 37 48.14 6.75 4.20
N GLU A 38 48.83 5.66 4.26
CA GLU A 38 49.01 4.68 5.31
C GLU A 38 49.53 5.33 6.61
N THR A 39 49.00 4.98 7.81
CA THR A 39 49.79 4.95 9.07
C THR A 39 49.11 4.17 10.19
N ALA A 40 49.80 3.10 10.59
CA ALA A 40 50.05 2.54 11.92
C ALA A 40 48.98 2.45 13.01
N ALA A 41 48.80 1.24 13.47
CA ALA A 41 48.15 0.86 14.73
C ALA A 41 48.98 1.27 15.98
N PRO A 42 48.36 1.59 17.10
CA PRO A 42 49.02 1.54 18.39
C PRO A 42 48.54 0.38 19.28
N THR A 43 49.51 -0.15 19.92
CA THR A 43 49.67 -1.16 20.94
C THR A 43 48.73 -1.02 22.15
N ALA A 44 48.27 -2.15 22.66
CA ALA A 44 47.53 -2.31 23.91
C ALA A 44 48.38 -2.01 25.17
N ALA A 45 47.73 -1.44 26.17
CA ALA A 45 48.25 -1.36 27.55
C ALA A 45 47.14 -1.80 28.54
N PRO A 46 47.49 -2.22 29.76
CA PRO A 46 46.82 -3.30 30.47
C PRO A 46 45.68 -2.87 31.39
N THR A 47 44.80 -3.84 31.61
CA THR A 47 43.62 -3.84 32.47
C THR A 47 43.98 -3.70 33.96
N GLU A 48 43.37 -2.74 34.65
CA GLU A 48 43.22 -2.75 36.10
C GLU A 48 41.76 -3.08 36.47
N GLU A 49 41.59 -4.06 37.36
CA GLU A 49 40.30 -4.44 37.98
C GLU A 49 39.84 -3.35 38.96
N PRO A 50 38.55 -2.98 38.97
CA PRO A 50 37.98 -2.18 40.05
C PRO A 50 37.40 -3.07 41.15
N THR A 51 37.82 -2.80 42.36
CA THR A 51 37.35 -3.31 43.66
C THR A 51 35.93 -2.87 43.95
N GLU A 52 35.07 -3.81 44.41
CA GLU A 52 33.69 -3.57 44.85
C GLU A 52 33.64 -2.69 46.12
N PRO A 53 32.70 -1.74 46.22
CA PRO A 53 32.33 -1.10 47.48
C PRO A 53 31.23 -1.87 48.22
N PRO A 54 31.11 -1.73 49.56
CA PRO A 54 30.26 -2.57 50.38
C PRO A 54 28.76 -2.27 50.27
N THR A 55 27.97 -3.35 50.32
CA THR A 55 26.52 -3.40 50.30
C THR A 55 25.93 -2.73 51.56
N GLU A 56 25.20 -1.64 51.37
CA GLU A 56 24.22 -1.12 52.35
C GLU A 56 22.86 -1.77 52.13
N ALA A 57 22.20 -2.13 53.24
CA ALA A 57 20.87 -2.76 53.23
C ALA A 57 19.78 -1.83 52.72
N PRO A 58 18.72 -2.37 52.07
CA PRO A 58 17.66 -1.55 51.51
C PRO A 58 16.76 -0.98 52.61
N THR A 59 16.64 0.34 52.62
CA THR A 59 15.58 1.04 53.34
C THR A 59 14.30 0.92 52.53
N GLU A 60 13.23 0.36 53.09
CA GLU A 60 11.90 0.31 52.50
C GLU A 60 11.43 1.74 52.16
N ALA A 61 11.19 1.99 50.85
CA ALA A 61 10.51 3.19 50.39
C ALA A 61 9.00 3.09 50.62
N PRO A 62 8.31 4.20 50.92
CA PRO A 62 6.88 4.18 51.12
C PRO A 62 6.15 3.77 49.84
N THR A 63 5.23 2.82 49.98
CA THR A 63 4.31 2.39 48.94
C THR A 63 3.40 3.57 48.59
N GLU A 64 3.67 4.29 47.48
CA GLU A 64 2.70 5.17 46.89
C GLU A 64 1.55 4.27 46.33
N GLU A 65 0.35 4.48 46.85
CA GLU A 65 -0.87 3.96 46.22
C GLU A 65 -0.91 4.46 44.79
N VAL A 66 -0.62 3.57 43.85
CA VAL A 66 -0.93 3.80 42.44
C VAL A 66 -2.43 3.85 42.32
N THR A 67 -3.01 5.03 42.37
CA THR A 67 -4.35 5.28 41.90
C THR A 67 -4.36 4.96 40.40
N THR A 68 -4.82 3.75 40.06
CA THR A 68 -5.19 3.42 38.68
C THR A 68 -6.29 4.39 38.30
N GLU A 69 -5.96 5.41 37.48
CA GLU A 69 -6.98 6.13 36.73
C GLU A 69 -7.82 5.08 36.00
N PRO A 70 -9.18 5.20 36.01
CA PRO A 70 -10.00 4.26 35.31
C PRO A 70 -9.54 4.27 33.84
N GLU A 71 -9.23 3.08 33.33
CA GLU A 71 -9.05 2.87 31.89
C GLU A 71 -10.29 3.47 31.21
N THR A 72 -10.14 4.63 30.63
CA THR A 72 -11.16 5.21 29.78
C THR A 72 -11.24 4.22 28.62
N GLU A 73 -12.30 3.41 28.58
CA GLU A 73 -12.61 2.61 27.41
C GLU A 73 -12.49 3.52 26.20
N LEU A 74 -11.47 3.29 25.36
CA LEU A 74 -11.29 3.97 24.11
C LEU A 74 -12.52 3.63 23.26
N LYS A 75 -13.53 4.49 23.28
CA LYS A 75 -14.66 4.40 22.37
C LYS A 75 -14.13 4.79 20.98
N GLY A 76 -13.47 3.83 20.34
CA GLY A 76 -13.07 3.96 18.97
C GLY A 76 -14.30 4.02 18.05
N TRP A 77 -14.09 4.53 16.85
CA TRP A 77 -15.07 4.39 15.80
C TRP A 77 -15.11 2.91 15.36
N GLU A 78 -16.30 2.35 15.28
CA GLU A 78 -16.53 0.99 14.76
C GLU A 78 -17.57 1.07 13.63
N PRO A 79 -17.33 0.42 12.50
CA PRO A 79 -18.32 0.34 11.44
C PRO A 79 -19.52 -0.50 11.88
N ASP A 80 -20.73 -0.07 11.53
CA ASP A 80 -21.93 -0.89 11.72
C ASP A 80 -21.99 -1.98 10.64
N MET A 81 -21.47 -3.15 10.97
CA MET A 81 -21.43 -4.30 10.06
C MET A 81 -22.82 -4.85 9.71
N GLY A 82 -23.87 -4.46 10.42
CA GLY A 82 -25.25 -4.92 10.19
C GLY A 82 -26.11 -3.96 9.37
N LYS A 83 -25.63 -2.71 9.13
CA LYS A 83 -26.44 -1.67 8.52
C LYS A 83 -25.62 -0.82 7.55
N PHE A 84 -25.09 -1.45 6.51
CA PHE A 84 -24.41 -0.70 5.48
C PHE A 84 -25.32 0.41 4.94
N ASN A 85 -24.77 1.62 4.83
CA ASN A 85 -25.41 2.77 4.22
C ASN A 85 -26.63 3.35 4.97
N ASP A 86 -26.96 2.83 6.13
CA ASP A 86 -28.01 3.36 7.04
C ASP A 86 -29.37 3.61 6.35
N GLY A 87 -29.71 2.79 5.34
CA GLY A 87 -30.93 2.92 4.56
C GLY A 87 -30.96 4.09 3.58
N LYS A 88 -29.80 4.64 3.17
CA LYS A 88 -29.69 5.72 2.20
C LYS A 88 -29.89 5.25 0.76
N VAL A 89 -29.59 4.00 0.50
CA VAL A 89 -29.72 3.36 -0.82
C VAL A 89 -30.52 2.07 -0.68
N ASP A 90 -31.45 1.85 -1.57
CA ASP A 90 -32.21 0.61 -1.69
C ASP A 90 -31.54 -0.28 -2.74
N TYR A 91 -31.21 -1.52 -2.37
CA TYR A 91 -30.61 -2.52 -3.26
C TYR A 91 -31.63 -3.60 -3.62
N VAL A 92 -31.75 -3.88 -4.92
CA VAL A 92 -32.62 -4.93 -5.44
C VAL A 92 -31.80 -5.91 -6.25
N LYS A 93 -31.79 -7.19 -5.83
CA LYS A 93 -31.15 -8.28 -6.58
C LYS A 93 -32.16 -8.91 -7.52
N ALA A 94 -31.86 -8.95 -8.81
CA ALA A 94 -32.68 -9.60 -9.84
C ALA A 94 -32.43 -11.12 -9.88
N GLU A 95 -33.28 -11.86 -10.63
CA GLU A 95 -33.16 -13.32 -10.76
C GLU A 95 -31.86 -13.76 -11.43
N ASP A 96 -31.30 -12.94 -12.33
CA ASP A 96 -30.01 -13.20 -12.97
C ASP A 96 -28.79 -12.88 -12.09
N GLY A 97 -29.03 -12.42 -10.87
CA GLY A 97 -28.00 -12.09 -9.87
C GLY A 97 -27.50 -10.64 -9.96
N SER A 98 -27.93 -9.87 -10.96
CA SER A 98 -27.58 -8.44 -11.03
C SER A 98 -28.21 -7.67 -9.87
N VAL A 99 -27.52 -6.60 -9.42
CA VAL A 99 -27.98 -5.74 -8.33
C VAL A 99 -28.16 -4.32 -8.85
N THR A 100 -29.31 -3.74 -8.56
CA THR A 100 -29.59 -2.32 -8.82
C THR A 100 -29.59 -1.56 -7.50
N ALA A 101 -28.91 -0.42 -7.45
CA ALA A 101 -28.91 0.51 -6.34
C ALA A 101 -29.75 1.74 -6.70
N THR A 102 -30.66 2.13 -5.80
CA THR A 102 -31.51 3.30 -5.99
C THR A 102 -31.38 4.21 -4.76
N PRO A 103 -30.89 5.44 -4.91
CA PRO A 103 -30.79 6.35 -3.79
C PRO A 103 -32.17 6.81 -3.34
N ARG A 104 -32.36 6.88 -2.01
CA ARG A 104 -33.55 7.50 -1.44
C ARG A 104 -33.48 9.02 -1.57
N GLU A 105 -34.62 9.67 -1.44
CA GLU A 105 -34.73 11.13 -1.54
C GLU A 105 -33.72 11.85 -0.63
N GLY A 106 -32.92 12.74 -1.22
CA GLY A 106 -31.91 13.52 -0.51
C GLY A 106 -30.53 12.86 -0.42
N PHE A 107 -30.37 11.64 -0.96
CA PHE A 107 -29.07 10.94 -0.99
C PHE A 107 -28.60 10.70 -2.43
N GLY A 108 -27.29 10.53 -2.61
CA GLY A 108 -26.65 10.12 -3.86
C GLY A 108 -26.14 8.68 -3.77
N LEU A 109 -25.70 8.13 -4.89
CA LEU A 109 -24.94 6.91 -4.95
C LEU A 109 -23.46 7.17 -4.67
N GLY A 110 -22.76 6.15 -4.23
CA GLY A 110 -21.34 6.20 -3.92
C GLY A 110 -21.00 6.98 -2.64
N LEU A 111 -19.72 7.20 -2.46
CA LEU A 111 -19.17 7.95 -1.33
C LEU A 111 -18.75 9.35 -1.77
N ASP A 112 -19.56 10.35 -1.49
CA ASP A 112 -19.15 11.73 -1.66
C ASP A 112 -18.24 12.16 -0.51
N ILE A 113 -17.01 12.58 -0.85
CA ILE A 113 -15.99 13.02 0.10
C ILE A 113 -15.76 14.55 0.10
N THR A 114 -16.54 15.31 -0.64
CA THR A 114 -16.33 16.77 -0.82
C THR A 114 -16.16 17.47 0.54
N ASP A 115 -17.08 17.26 1.45
CA ASP A 115 -17.07 17.91 2.78
C ASP A 115 -16.61 16.96 3.91
N LYS A 116 -16.16 15.74 3.59
CA LYS A 116 -15.72 14.76 4.60
C LYS A 116 -14.25 14.94 4.93
N ARG A 117 -13.88 14.53 6.14
CA ARG A 117 -12.50 14.44 6.65
C ARG A 117 -12.29 13.12 7.39
N ASP A 118 -11.07 12.90 7.83
CA ASP A 118 -10.66 11.69 8.56
C ASP A 118 -10.92 10.40 7.77
N ILE A 119 -10.78 10.50 6.44
CA ILE A 119 -10.99 9.41 5.50
C ILE A 119 -9.75 8.52 5.47
N VAL A 120 -9.95 7.22 5.47
CA VAL A 120 -8.86 6.24 5.36
C VAL A 120 -9.05 5.39 4.12
N SER A 121 -8.03 5.39 3.27
CA SER A 121 -7.94 4.54 2.09
C SER A 121 -6.79 3.55 2.18
N ILE A 122 -6.81 2.51 1.34
CA ILE A 122 -5.72 1.54 1.24
C ILE A 122 -5.49 1.13 -0.21
N CYS A 123 -4.22 1.04 -0.62
CA CYS A 123 -3.85 0.49 -1.92
C CYS A 123 -4.14 -1.02 -1.98
N TYR A 124 -4.68 -1.47 -3.10
CA TYR A 124 -5.17 -2.83 -3.31
C TYR A 124 -4.71 -3.37 -4.67
N SER A 125 -3.97 -4.47 -4.67
CA SER A 125 -3.51 -5.14 -5.89
C SER A 125 -4.63 -5.94 -6.53
N ILE A 126 -4.80 -5.77 -7.86
CA ILE A 126 -5.88 -6.40 -8.63
C ILE A 126 -5.37 -7.17 -9.86
N TRP A 127 -4.09 -7.48 -9.93
CA TRP A 127 -3.43 -8.03 -11.11
C TRP A 127 -3.06 -9.53 -11.00
N PHE A 128 -3.57 -10.26 -9.99
CA PHE A 128 -3.21 -11.67 -9.75
C PHE A 128 -3.71 -12.63 -10.83
N ASP A 129 -4.80 -12.32 -11.52
CA ASP A 129 -5.26 -13.12 -12.67
C ASP A 129 -4.24 -13.13 -13.83
N TYR A 130 -3.49 -12.06 -13.99
CA TYR A 130 -2.40 -12.00 -14.96
C TYR A 130 -1.22 -12.86 -14.52
N ILE A 131 -0.77 -12.69 -13.29
CA ILE A 131 0.40 -13.39 -12.74
C ILE A 131 0.15 -14.90 -12.69
N LEU A 132 -1.03 -15.33 -12.27
CA LEU A 132 -1.41 -16.73 -12.21
C LEU A 132 -1.64 -17.38 -13.58
N GLY A 133 -1.45 -16.61 -14.66
CA GLY A 133 -1.54 -17.10 -16.03
C GLY A 133 -2.91 -17.66 -16.36
N SER A 134 -2.95 -18.70 -17.22
CA SER A 134 -4.20 -19.36 -17.61
C SER A 134 -4.84 -20.22 -16.51
N GLY A 135 -4.27 -20.25 -15.32
CA GLY A 135 -4.83 -20.96 -14.18
C GLY A 135 -4.58 -22.46 -14.09
N THR A 136 -3.64 -22.95 -14.86
CA THR A 136 -3.26 -24.37 -14.85
C THR A 136 -2.03 -24.67 -14.01
N GLU A 137 -1.19 -23.66 -13.73
CA GLU A 137 -0.01 -23.77 -12.88
C GLU A 137 -0.35 -23.34 -11.46
N PRO A 138 -0.16 -24.18 -10.45
CA PRO A 138 -0.29 -23.77 -9.05
C PRO A 138 0.74 -22.71 -8.69
N ILE A 139 0.35 -21.72 -7.88
CA ILE A 139 1.25 -20.69 -7.34
C ILE A 139 2.43 -21.30 -6.60
N GLU A 140 2.24 -22.45 -5.97
CA GLU A 140 3.26 -23.19 -5.23
C GLU A 140 4.49 -23.57 -6.11
N ASN A 141 4.33 -23.56 -7.43
CA ASN A 141 5.43 -23.74 -8.38
C ASN A 141 6.23 -22.46 -8.65
N TRP A 142 5.83 -21.34 -8.08
CA TRP A 142 6.56 -20.10 -8.22
C TRP A 142 7.69 -20.00 -7.22
N HIS A 143 8.53 -18.99 -7.41
CA HIS A 143 9.67 -18.76 -6.52
C HIS A 143 9.22 -18.18 -5.18
N ASN A 144 9.39 -18.97 -4.12
CA ASN A 144 9.14 -18.53 -2.75
C ASN A 144 10.40 -17.86 -2.19
N VAL A 145 10.34 -16.58 -1.88
CA VAL A 145 11.49 -15.84 -1.36
C VAL A 145 12.04 -16.47 -0.08
N THR A 146 11.18 -16.95 0.81
CA THR A 146 11.62 -17.59 2.05
C THR A 146 12.45 -18.83 1.75
N GLU A 147 12.00 -19.70 0.86
CA GLU A 147 12.74 -20.90 0.44
C GLU A 147 14.03 -20.58 -0.34
N VAL A 148 14.00 -19.50 -1.13
CA VAL A 148 15.21 -19.00 -1.81
C VAL A 148 16.24 -18.53 -0.81
N LEU A 149 15.85 -17.76 0.21
CA LEU A 149 16.74 -17.29 1.28
C LEU A 149 17.28 -18.43 2.13
N GLU A 150 16.54 -19.51 2.28
CA GLU A 150 16.97 -20.75 2.95
C GLU A 150 17.83 -21.66 2.05
N GLY A 151 18.07 -21.27 0.79
CA GLY A 151 18.84 -22.03 -0.18
C GLY A 151 18.12 -23.26 -0.74
N LYS A 152 16.81 -23.38 -0.58
CA LYS A 152 15.99 -24.50 -1.08
C LYS A 152 15.53 -24.32 -2.51
N GLN A 153 15.43 -23.08 -2.99
CA GLN A 153 15.07 -22.71 -4.35
C GLN A 153 16.04 -21.68 -4.93
N SER A 154 16.03 -21.52 -6.25
CA SER A 154 16.73 -20.42 -6.94
C SER A 154 15.82 -19.21 -7.07
N TYR A 155 16.42 -18.02 -7.26
CA TYR A 155 15.67 -16.80 -7.59
C TYR A 155 14.96 -16.83 -8.95
N GLY A 156 15.17 -17.87 -9.76
CA GLY A 156 14.66 -17.93 -11.12
C GLY A 156 15.25 -16.86 -12.05
N PRO A 157 14.86 -16.87 -13.32
CA PRO A 157 15.27 -15.86 -14.28
C PRO A 157 14.49 -14.55 -14.04
N ALA A 158 15.06 -13.39 -14.40
CA ALA A 158 14.26 -12.20 -14.60
C ALA A 158 13.41 -12.35 -15.89
N PRO A 159 12.14 -11.98 -15.93
CA PRO A 159 11.33 -11.33 -14.91
C PRO A 159 10.40 -12.28 -14.12
N ALA A 160 10.96 -13.29 -13.45
CA ALA A 160 10.17 -14.23 -12.67
C ALA A 160 9.44 -13.53 -11.51
N PHE A 161 8.22 -13.95 -11.22
CA PHE A 161 7.50 -13.52 -10.02
C PHE A 161 7.91 -14.35 -8.81
N HIS A 162 7.93 -13.68 -7.67
CA HIS A 162 8.20 -14.23 -6.35
C HIS A 162 7.08 -13.86 -5.41
N TYR A 163 6.75 -14.74 -4.49
CA TYR A 163 5.94 -14.42 -3.34
C TYR A 163 6.78 -14.61 -2.07
N TRP A 164 6.58 -13.77 -1.08
CA TRP A 164 7.29 -13.84 0.19
C TRP A 164 6.40 -14.35 1.32
N ALA A 165 5.10 -14.27 1.14
CA ALA A 165 4.10 -14.63 2.13
C ALA A 165 2.98 -15.41 1.48
N LYS A 166 2.24 -16.16 2.30
CA LYS A 166 1.00 -16.80 1.92
C LYS A 166 -0.14 -16.14 2.68
N PRO A 167 -1.12 -15.51 1.98
CA PRO A 167 -2.31 -14.98 2.65
C PRO A 167 -2.99 -16.06 3.50
N ALA A 168 -3.53 -15.67 4.66
CA ALA A 168 -4.21 -16.62 5.56
C ALA A 168 -5.40 -17.33 4.91
N GLN A 169 -6.03 -16.69 3.92
CA GLN A 169 -7.09 -17.28 3.10
C GLN A 169 -6.58 -18.16 1.94
N GLY A 170 -5.27 -18.36 1.80
CA GLY A 170 -4.64 -19.03 0.67
C GLY A 170 -4.34 -18.08 -0.48
N TYR A 171 -3.62 -18.58 -1.49
CA TYR A 171 -3.39 -17.82 -2.73
C TYR A 171 -4.69 -17.73 -3.53
N TYR A 172 -4.96 -16.55 -4.10
CA TYR A 172 -6.21 -16.28 -4.80
C TYR A 172 -6.00 -15.47 -6.07
N ARG A 173 -6.96 -15.55 -6.97
CA ARG A 173 -7.10 -14.67 -8.13
C ARG A 173 -7.83 -13.40 -7.73
N SER A 174 -7.51 -12.29 -8.38
CA SER A 174 -8.23 -11.04 -8.15
C SER A 174 -9.71 -11.13 -8.54
N SER A 175 -10.08 -12.05 -9.46
CA SER A 175 -11.45 -12.35 -9.85
C SER A 175 -12.15 -13.39 -8.95
N ASP A 176 -11.49 -13.94 -7.92
CA ASP A 176 -12.11 -14.88 -6.98
C ASP A 176 -13.06 -14.15 -6.04
N LYS A 177 -14.38 -14.33 -6.25
CA LYS A 177 -15.43 -13.70 -5.45
C LYS A 177 -15.36 -14.05 -3.97
N THR A 178 -14.86 -15.24 -3.60
CA THR A 178 -14.69 -15.62 -2.19
C THR A 178 -13.59 -14.78 -1.55
N ALA A 179 -12.45 -14.65 -2.21
CA ALA A 179 -11.36 -13.83 -1.73
C ALA A 179 -11.74 -12.34 -1.67
N ILE A 180 -12.48 -11.84 -2.69
CA ILE A 180 -13.01 -10.48 -2.69
C ILE A 180 -13.91 -10.25 -1.47
N ARG A 181 -14.88 -11.14 -1.21
CA ARG A 181 -15.79 -11.02 -0.04
C ARG A 181 -15.00 -10.97 1.26
N ASN A 182 -14.02 -11.86 1.44
CA ASN A 182 -13.18 -11.88 2.62
C ASN A 182 -12.43 -10.55 2.79
N ASN A 183 -11.77 -10.08 1.73
CA ASN A 183 -11.01 -8.84 1.77
C ASN A 183 -11.91 -7.63 2.05
N MET A 184 -13.05 -7.50 1.38
CA MET A 184 -13.97 -6.39 1.60
C MET A 184 -14.55 -6.41 3.02
N THR A 185 -14.84 -7.59 3.56
CA THR A 185 -15.30 -7.74 4.95
C THR A 185 -14.23 -7.27 5.94
N LEU A 186 -12.98 -7.73 5.79
CA LEU A 186 -11.89 -7.34 6.68
C LEU A 186 -11.58 -5.84 6.59
N LEU A 187 -11.55 -5.29 5.40
CA LEU A 187 -11.26 -3.88 5.19
C LEU A 187 -12.36 -2.97 5.73
N TYR A 188 -13.63 -3.33 5.53
CA TYR A 188 -14.75 -2.60 6.10
C TYR A 188 -14.75 -2.68 7.63
N ALA A 189 -14.52 -3.85 8.20
CA ALA A 189 -14.42 -4.05 9.65
C ALA A 189 -13.27 -3.24 10.28
N ALA A 190 -12.18 -3.03 9.54
CA ALA A 190 -11.09 -2.18 9.98
C ALA A 190 -11.39 -0.67 9.86
N GLY A 191 -12.50 -0.28 9.22
CA GLY A 191 -12.87 1.11 9.05
C GLY A 191 -12.26 1.79 7.82
N VAL A 192 -11.82 1.03 6.83
CA VAL A 192 -11.37 1.57 5.53
C VAL A 192 -12.57 2.11 4.76
N ASP A 193 -12.50 3.36 4.30
CA ASP A 193 -13.57 4.00 3.54
C ASP A 193 -13.54 3.60 2.08
N PHE A 194 -12.35 3.55 1.48
CA PHE A 194 -12.21 3.10 0.10
C PHE A 194 -10.88 2.42 -0.18
N ILE A 195 -10.89 1.53 -1.15
CA ILE A 195 -9.69 0.90 -1.70
C ILE A 195 -9.24 1.65 -2.95
N ILE A 196 -7.93 1.67 -3.17
CA ILE A 196 -7.29 2.24 -4.35
C ILE A 196 -6.77 1.08 -5.20
N LEU A 197 -7.42 0.81 -6.33
CA LEU A 197 -7.05 -0.27 -7.22
C LEU A 197 -5.78 0.07 -7.99
N ASP A 198 -4.75 -0.73 -7.84
CA ASP A 198 -3.49 -0.57 -8.56
C ASP A 198 -3.61 -1.04 -10.01
N HIS A 199 -3.85 -0.09 -10.89
CA HIS A 199 -3.75 -0.20 -12.34
C HIS A 199 -2.64 0.70 -12.91
N THR A 200 -1.57 0.96 -12.14
CA THR A 200 -0.47 1.84 -12.56
C THR A 200 0.23 1.37 -13.82
N ASN A 201 0.17 0.07 -14.10
CA ASN A 201 0.68 -0.52 -15.33
C ASN A 201 -0.29 -0.45 -16.52
N LEU A 202 -1.54 0.01 -16.30
CA LEU A 202 -2.53 0.12 -17.35
C LEU A 202 -2.14 1.19 -18.36
N ASN A 203 -1.93 0.77 -19.60
CA ASN A 203 -1.56 1.60 -20.73
C ASN A 203 -2.15 1.05 -22.03
N ASN A 204 -1.92 1.74 -23.14
CA ASN A 204 -2.45 1.36 -24.45
C ASN A 204 -2.08 -0.06 -24.89
N GLY A 205 -0.89 -0.56 -24.51
CA GLY A 205 -0.47 -1.92 -24.83
C GLY A 205 -1.33 -3.00 -24.18
N TYR A 206 -1.85 -2.73 -22.98
CA TYR A 206 -2.82 -3.62 -22.33
C TYR A 206 -4.19 -3.55 -23.01
N LEU A 207 -4.65 -2.36 -23.36
CA LEU A 207 -5.93 -2.19 -24.06
C LEU A 207 -5.94 -2.83 -25.46
N ASP A 208 -4.80 -2.83 -26.16
CA ASP A 208 -4.64 -3.41 -27.48
C ASP A 208 -4.46 -4.94 -27.47
N ASN A 209 -4.22 -5.53 -26.31
CA ASN A 209 -4.06 -6.99 -26.15
C ASN A 209 -5.29 -7.57 -25.42
N PRO A 210 -6.22 -8.27 -26.12
CA PRO A 210 -7.44 -8.76 -25.51
C PRO A 210 -7.24 -9.69 -24.30
N ASP A 211 -6.18 -10.50 -24.29
CA ASP A 211 -5.90 -11.42 -23.20
C ASP A 211 -5.38 -10.67 -21.97
N LEU A 212 -4.48 -9.71 -22.16
CA LEU A 212 -4.02 -8.85 -21.06
C LEU A 212 -5.15 -8.00 -20.52
N LYS A 213 -5.90 -7.34 -21.40
CA LYS A 213 -7.07 -6.52 -21.04
C LYS A 213 -8.04 -7.33 -20.17
N LYS A 214 -8.39 -8.55 -20.63
CA LYS A 214 -9.31 -9.43 -19.90
C LYS A 214 -8.79 -9.77 -18.50
N ARG A 215 -7.54 -10.20 -18.36
CA ARG A 215 -6.98 -10.71 -17.09
C ARG A 215 -6.48 -9.62 -16.14
N MET A 216 -6.08 -8.47 -16.67
CA MET A 216 -5.56 -7.36 -15.86
C MET A 216 -6.65 -6.37 -15.45
N ILE A 217 -7.74 -6.27 -16.23
CA ILE A 217 -8.73 -5.21 -16.06
C ILE A 217 -10.14 -5.80 -15.93
N ASP A 218 -10.65 -6.43 -17.02
CA ASP A 218 -12.08 -6.71 -17.13
C ASP A 218 -12.55 -7.71 -16.08
N ASP A 219 -11.98 -8.93 -16.08
CA ASP A 219 -12.41 -9.99 -15.17
C ASP A 219 -12.25 -9.60 -13.68
N PRO A 220 -11.08 -9.04 -13.23
CA PRO A 220 -10.92 -8.63 -11.84
C PRO A 220 -11.85 -7.49 -11.42
N MET A 221 -12.00 -6.45 -12.25
CA MET A 221 -12.85 -5.31 -11.90
C MET A 221 -14.32 -5.67 -11.90
N ILE A 222 -14.79 -6.42 -12.91
CA ILE A 222 -16.19 -6.90 -12.97
C ILE A 222 -16.49 -7.76 -11.73
N ALA A 223 -15.61 -8.72 -11.40
CA ALA A 223 -15.80 -9.57 -10.24
C ALA A 223 -15.84 -8.77 -8.94
N LEU A 224 -14.97 -7.77 -8.80
CA LEU A 224 -14.92 -6.90 -7.64
C LEU A 224 -16.21 -6.10 -7.47
N PHE A 225 -16.63 -5.37 -8.52
CA PHE A 225 -17.82 -4.52 -8.45
C PHE A 225 -19.10 -5.32 -8.27
N ASP A 226 -19.28 -6.42 -9.01
CA ASP A 226 -20.44 -7.29 -8.85
C ASP A 226 -20.49 -7.87 -7.43
N THR A 227 -19.33 -8.27 -6.86
CA THR A 227 -19.28 -8.81 -5.48
C THR A 227 -19.59 -7.73 -4.45
N ILE A 228 -19.08 -6.51 -4.60
CA ILE A 228 -19.42 -5.38 -3.73
C ILE A 228 -20.92 -5.13 -3.74
N MET A 229 -21.54 -5.07 -4.91
CA MET A 229 -22.97 -4.84 -5.04
C MET A 229 -23.80 -5.98 -4.45
N GLU A 230 -23.39 -7.25 -4.66
CA GLU A 230 -24.01 -8.42 -4.02
C GLU A 230 -23.96 -8.33 -2.50
N MET A 231 -22.79 -8.01 -1.92
CA MET A 231 -22.62 -7.86 -0.46
C MET A 231 -23.51 -6.75 0.10
N ARG A 232 -23.61 -5.61 -0.58
CA ARG A 232 -24.48 -4.50 -0.18
C ARG A 232 -25.96 -4.86 -0.23
N ALA A 233 -26.38 -5.63 -1.25
CA ALA A 233 -27.74 -6.14 -1.32
C ALA A 233 -28.07 -7.16 -0.20
N GLU A 234 -27.05 -7.81 0.35
CA GLU A 234 -27.16 -8.68 1.53
C GLU A 234 -27.14 -7.87 2.85
N GLY A 235 -26.97 -6.56 2.79
CA GLY A 235 -26.84 -5.68 3.98
C GLY A 235 -25.44 -5.63 4.59
N LEU A 236 -24.44 -6.16 3.88
CA LEU A 236 -23.05 -6.17 4.34
C LEU A 236 -22.31 -4.88 3.90
N GLY A 237 -21.52 -4.31 4.80
CA GLY A 237 -20.67 -3.18 4.49
C GLY A 237 -19.46 -3.57 3.65
N THR A 238 -19.09 -2.67 2.74
CA THR A 238 -17.88 -2.77 1.93
C THR A 238 -17.22 -1.40 1.78
N PRO A 239 -15.89 -1.30 1.62
CA PRO A 239 -15.26 -0.08 1.16
C PRO A 239 -15.79 0.34 -0.21
N TYR A 240 -15.61 1.62 -0.53
CA TYR A 240 -15.78 2.15 -1.88
C TYR A 240 -14.50 1.97 -2.71
N VAL A 241 -14.51 2.39 -3.97
CA VAL A 241 -13.44 2.10 -4.91
C VAL A 241 -12.97 3.35 -5.64
N VAL A 242 -11.65 3.51 -5.76
CA VAL A 242 -10.98 4.49 -6.62
C VAL A 242 -9.98 3.74 -7.49
N VAL A 243 -9.94 4.01 -8.78
CA VAL A 243 -8.93 3.43 -9.68
C VAL A 243 -7.71 4.35 -9.75
N TRP A 244 -6.53 3.76 -9.68
CA TRP A 244 -5.25 4.44 -9.85
C TRP A 244 -4.54 3.88 -11.08
N CYS A 245 -4.43 4.68 -12.14
CA CYS A 245 -3.92 4.23 -13.42
C CYS A 245 -2.73 5.04 -13.94
N GLY A 246 -1.93 4.41 -14.80
CA GLY A 246 -0.88 5.06 -15.57
C GLY A 246 -1.38 5.30 -16.99
N ASP A 247 -1.50 6.55 -17.41
CA ASP A 247 -1.87 6.89 -18.77
C ASP A 247 -1.26 8.22 -19.20
N ASN A 248 -0.94 8.33 -20.48
CA ASN A 248 -0.33 9.52 -21.06
C ASN A 248 -1.20 10.21 -22.11
N ASP A 249 -2.19 9.54 -22.70
CA ASP A 249 -2.94 10.04 -23.86
C ASP A 249 -4.46 10.14 -23.67
N GLY A 250 -4.97 9.76 -22.51
CA GLY A 250 -6.40 9.82 -22.18
C GLY A 250 -7.23 8.62 -22.64
N ARG A 251 -6.67 7.69 -23.39
CA ARG A 251 -7.39 6.51 -23.89
C ARG A 251 -7.79 5.58 -22.74
N THR A 252 -6.90 5.39 -21.77
CA THR A 252 -7.15 4.59 -20.57
C THR A 252 -8.28 5.18 -19.74
N TYR A 253 -8.26 6.50 -19.53
CA TYR A 253 -9.32 7.17 -18.76
C TYR A 253 -10.69 7.05 -19.42
N ARG A 254 -10.75 7.22 -20.75
CA ARG A 254 -11.98 7.03 -21.52
C ARG A 254 -12.48 5.60 -21.36
N TYR A 255 -11.58 4.61 -21.50
CA TYR A 255 -11.93 3.21 -21.33
C TYR A 255 -12.50 2.93 -19.93
N LEU A 256 -11.82 3.40 -18.89
CA LEU A 256 -12.29 3.24 -17.50
C LEU A 256 -13.67 3.89 -17.29
N TYR A 257 -13.87 5.08 -17.86
CA TYR A 257 -15.15 5.76 -17.75
C TYR A 257 -16.26 4.97 -18.46
N ASP A 258 -16.06 4.65 -19.73
CA ASP A 258 -17.10 4.04 -20.57
C ASP A 258 -17.47 2.62 -20.10
N GLU A 259 -16.49 1.83 -19.67
CA GLU A 259 -16.69 0.42 -19.32
C GLU A 259 -17.04 0.19 -17.84
N PHE A 260 -16.74 1.15 -16.95
CA PHE A 260 -16.93 0.96 -15.52
C PHE A 260 -17.65 2.12 -14.82
N TYR A 261 -17.13 3.35 -14.89
CA TYR A 261 -17.63 4.46 -14.09
C TYR A 261 -19.01 4.97 -14.56
N SER A 262 -19.33 4.85 -15.85
CA SER A 262 -20.64 5.22 -16.41
C SER A 262 -21.64 4.07 -16.39
N VAL A 263 -21.28 2.91 -15.88
CA VAL A 263 -22.15 1.74 -15.84
C VAL A 263 -23.07 1.81 -14.63
N GLU A 264 -24.33 2.08 -14.83
CA GLU A 264 -25.34 2.35 -13.79
C GLU A 264 -25.34 1.33 -12.65
N LYS A 265 -25.19 0.03 -12.94
CA LYS A 265 -25.20 -1.02 -11.91
C LYS A 265 -24.03 -0.93 -10.91
N TRP A 266 -22.96 -0.19 -11.22
CA TRP A 266 -21.78 -0.04 -10.37
C TRP A 266 -21.57 1.38 -9.85
N GLU A 267 -22.46 2.32 -10.19
CA GLU A 267 -22.31 3.73 -9.79
C GLU A 267 -22.15 3.89 -8.28
N ASP A 268 -22.82 3.08 -7.50
CA ASP A 268 -22.70 3.09 -6.04
C ASP A 268 -21.34 2.59 -5.49
N CYS A 269 -20.51 1.95 -6.32
CA CYS A 269 -19.20 1.47 -5.89
C CYS A 269 -18.17 2.58 -5.71
N PHE A 270 -18.34 3.74 -6.33
CA PHE A 270 -17.28 4.73 -6.50
C PHE A 270 -17.26 5.83 -5.44
N VAL A 271 -16.09 6.48 -5.35
CA VAL A 271 -15.89 7.69 -4.57
C VAL A 271 -16.10 8.90 -5.46
N TYR A 272 -16.85 9.89 -4.95
CA TYR A 272 -17.11 11.16 -5.62
C TYR A 272 -16.45 12.31 -4.87
N TRP A 273 -15.94 13.28 -5.61
CA TRP A 273 -15.36 14.50 -5.07
C TRP A 273 -15.71 15.68 -6.00
N ASP A 274 -16.30 16.71 -5.44
CA ASP A 274 -16.81 17.88 -6.18
C ASP A 274 -17.78 17.50 -7.31
N GLY A 275 -18.62 16.50 -7.04
CA GLY A 275 -19.69 16.06 -7.96
C GLY A 275 -19.22 15.12 -9.07
N LEU A 276 -17.94 14.76 -9.15
CA LEU A 276 -17.39 13.83 -10.15
C LEU A 276 -16.73 12.62 -9.47
N PRO A 277 -16.69 11.46 -10.15
CA PRO A 277 -15.96 10.32 -9.62
C PRO A 277 -14.45 10.63 -9.51
N LEU A 278 -13.83 10.18 -8.41
CA LEU A 278 -12.40 10.34 -8.17
C LEU A 278 -11.60 9.32 -8.97
N LEU A 279 -10.55 9.80 -9.65
CA LEU A 279 -9.56 8.98 -10.34
C LEU A 279 -8.16 9.38 -9.92
N LEU A 280 -7.28 8.41 -9.68
CA LEU A 280 -5.86 8.65 -9.44
C LEU A 280 -5.02 8.33 -10.68
N THR A 281 -3.92 9.07 -10.86
CA THR A 281 -2.97 8.88 -11.96
C THR A 281 -1.54 8.92 -11.44
N THR A 282 -0.63 8.18 -12.10
CA THR A 282 0.79 8.14 -11.72
C THR A 282 1.56 9.43 -12.05
N HIS A 283 1.02 10.28 -12.90
CA HIS A 283 1.72 11.45 -13.41
C HIS A 283 1.09 12.74 -12.92
N ILE A 284 1.92 13.72 -12.56
CA ILE A 284 1.47 15.10 -12.39
C ILE A 284 1.03 15.61 -13.77
N ARG A 285 -0.24 15.97 -13.88
CA ARG A 285 -0.82 16.45 -15.13
C ARG A 285 -0.88 17.97 -15.12
N PRO A 286 0.00 18.64 -15.88
CA PRO A 286 -0.13 20.08 -16.09
C PRO A 286 -1.37 20.40 -16.92
N GLU A 287 -1.64 21.69 -17.08
CA GLU A 287 -2.65 22.18 -18.02
C GLU A 287 -2.55 21.48 -19.38
N GLY A 288 -3.64 20.89 -19.86
CA GLY A 288 -3.67 20.16 -21.14
C GLY A 288 -3.89 18.65 -21.02
N PHE A 289 -4.31 18.17 -19.85
CA PHE A 289 -4.78 16.78 -19.73
C PHE A 289 -5.85 16.45 -20.80
N PRO A 290 -5.73 15.34 -21.55
CA PRO A 290 -6.60 15.07 -22.70
C PRO A 290 -8.10 15.08 -22.44
N LEU A 291 -8.54 14.86 -21.20
CA LEU A 291 -9.95 14.85 -20.78
C LEU A 291 -10.37 16.10 -19.99
N LYS A 292 -9.54 17.15 -19.96
CA LYS A 292 -9.85 18.38 -19.21
C LYS A 292 -11.18 19.02 -19.67
N ASP A 293 -11.47 18.93 -20.97
CA ASP A 293 -12.68 19.53 -21.55
C ASP A 293 -13.93 18.64 -21.38
N GLU A 294 -13.77 17.39 -20.91
CA GLU A 294 -14.89 16.46 -20.82
C GLU A 294 -15.45 16.35 -19.39
N ASN A 295 -14.74 16.86 -18.38
CA ASN A 295 -15.15 16.83 -16.97
C ASN A 295 -15.68 15.45 -16.50
N LEU A 296 -14.98 14.37 -16.86
CA LEU A 296 -15.41 13.02 -16.50
C LEU A 296 -15.04 12.65 -15.05
N PHE A 297 -13.95 13.22 -14.54
CA PHE A 297 -13.37 12.85 -13.26
C PHE A 297 -12.86 14.05 -12.47
N THR A 298 -12.91 13.96 -11.17
CA THR A 298 -11.98 14.68 -10.30
C THR A 298 -10.69 13.87 -10.24
N VAL A 299 -9.56 14.46 -10.66
CA VAL A 299 -8.28 13.76 -10.79
C VAL A 299 -7.29 14.22 -9.73
N ARG A 300 -6.58 13.27 -9.13
CA ARG A 300 -5.38 13.51 -8.30
C ARG A 300 -4.22 12.68 -8.82
N SER A 301 -3.03 13.27 -8.80
CA SER A 301 -1.79 12.51 -9.05
C SER A 301 -1.30 11.84 -7.79
N MET A 302 -0.90 10.57 -7.88
CA MET A 302 -0.28 9.82 -6.80
C MET A 302 0.95 9.07 -7.31
N TRP A 303 2.09 9.24 -6.63
CA TRP A 303 3.31 8.47 -6.88
C TRP A 303 4.19 8.45 -5.62
N GLY A 304 5.29 7.71 -5.60
CA GLY A 304 6.17 7.62 -4.43
C GLY A 304 7.57 7.06 -4.73
N LEU A 305 7.78 6.43 -5.89
CA LEU A 305 9.06 5.85 -6.24
C LEU A 305 9.94 6.82 -7.03
N GLY A 306 11.22 6.90 -6.66
CA GLY A 306 12.25 7.59 -7.45
C GLY A 306 12.12 9.11 -7.55
N VAL A 307 11.23 9.73 -6.79
CA VAL A 307 10.98 11.17 -6.85
C VAL A 307 11.17 11.82 -5.49
N ASP A 308 11.75 13.01 -5.49
CA ASP A 308 11.61 13.93 -4.38
C ASP A 308 10.20 14.55 -4.47
N TYR A 309 9.53 14.65 -3.33
CA TYR A 309 8.17 15.15 -3.26
C TYR A 309 8.00 16.48 -3.99
N ALA A 310 7.26 16.46 -5.09
CA ALA A 310 6.74 17.68 -5.69
C ALA A 310 5.42 18.03 -4.98
N GLY A 311 5.32 19.20 -4.40
CA GLY A 311 4.09 19.68 -3.77
C GLY A 311 2.89 19.51 -4.70
N GLY A 312 1.75 19.05 -4.16
CA GLY A 312 0.52 18.82 -4.92
C GLY A 312 0.32 17.41 -5.46
N GLN A 313 1.28 16.49 -5.30
CA GLN A 313 1.13 15.08 -5.63
C GLN A 313 0.93 14.25 -4.37
N TRP A 314 -0.07 13.38 -4.37
CA TRP A 314 -0.23 12.36 -3.32
C TRP A 314 0.92 11.37 -3.37
N SER A 315 1.24 10.76 -2.23
CA SER A 315 2.20 9.68 -2.18
C SER A 315 1.61 8.44 -1.56
N PHE A 316 1.90 7.30 -2.18
CA PHE A 316 1.63 6.00 -1.58
C PHE A 316 2.78 5.53 -0.69
N LEU A 317 3.95 6.17 -0.74
CA LEU A 317 5.11 5.88 0.11
C LEU A 317 5.51 7.11 0.90
N ASN A 318 5.93 6.90 2.13
CA ASN A 318 6.53 7.92 2.96
C ASN A 318 7.91 7.43 3.41
N THR A 319 8.95 7.87 2.70
CA THR A 319 10.35 7.60 3.04
C THR A 319 10.97 8.68 3.92
N ASP A 320 10.30 9.83 4.02
CA ASP A 320 10.67 10.92 4.92
C ASP A 320 9.53 11.20 5.89
N ILE A 321 9.76 10.96 7.17
CA ILE A 321 8.81 11.16 8.25
C ILE A 321 8.29 12.60 8.30
N ASN A 322 9.08 13.55 7.80
CA ASN A 322 8.80 14.98 7.92
C ASN A 322 8.18 15.60 6.67
N GLY A 323 8.04 14.87 5.57
CA GLY A 323 7.87 15.47 4.27
C GLY A 323 6.66 15.07 3.44
N ALA A 324 5.84 14.13 3.87
CA ALA A 324 4.88 13.49 2.98
C ALA A 324 3.43 13.99 3.11
N VAL A 325 3.23 15.25 3.40
CA VAL A 325 1.87 15.86 3.35
C VAL A 325 1.67 16.53 2.01
N THR A 326 0.63 16.15 1.31
CA THR A 326 0.10 16.92 0.19
C THR A 326 -0.92 17.92 0.72
N TYR A 327 -0.84 19.15 0.24
CA TYR A 327 -1.77 20.22 0.60
C TYR A 327 -2.74 20.48 -0.55
N GLY A 328 -4.01 20.66 -0.22
CA GLY A 328 -5.04 21.13 -1.14
C GLY A 328 -4.81 22.56 -1.61
N ALA A 329 -5.56 22.99 -2.61
CA ALA A 329 -5.49 24.36 -3.12
C ALA A 329 -5.84 25.43 -2.07
N ASP A 330 -6.59 25.07 -1.04
CA ASP A 330 -6.95 25.89 0.11
C ASP A 330 -5.85 25.95 1.19
N GLY A 331 -4.73 25.26 0.98
CA GLY A 331 -3.61 25.19 1.92
C GLY A 331 -3.84 24.24 3.11
N THR A 332 -4.93 23.47 3.12
CA THR A 332 -5.17 22.45 4.15
C THR A 332 -4.49 21.13 3.80
N PRO A 333 -4.07 20.31 4.81
CA PRO A 333 -3.55 18.99 4.54
C PRO A 333 -4.58 18.11 3.81
N GLU A 334 -4.25 17.64 2.61
CA GLU A 334 -5.14 16.84 1.77
C GLU A 334 -4.87 15.35 1.92
N GLN A 335 -3.60 14.91 1.81
CA GLN A 335 -3.27 13.49 1.87
C GLN A 335 -1.94 13.23 2.59
N VAL A 336 -1.88 12.12 3.32
CA VAL A 336 -0.66 11.52 3.91
C VAL A 336 -0.64 10.03 3.60
N GLY A 337 0.51 9.55 3.10
CA GLY A 337 0.77 8.12 2.95
C GLY A 337 1.29 7.51 4.25
N VAL A 338 0.78 6.34 4.62
CA VAL A 338 1.24 5.52 5.75
C VAL A 338 1.54 4.12 5.26
N THR A 339 2.78 3.65 5.43
CA THR A 339 3.21 2.33 4.99
C THR A 339 3.89 1.55 6.12
N THR A 340 3.86 0.23 6.02
CA THR A 340 4.54 -0.67 6.99
C THR A 340 6.03 -0.74 6.76
N ALA A 341 6.45 -0.66 5.50
CA ALA A 341 7.84 -0.57 5.05
C ALA A 341 7.89 0.36 3.84
N ALA A 342 9.03 0.94 3.53
CA ALA A 342 9.18 1.90 2.45
C ALA A 342 10.48 1.67 1.69
N GLN A 343 10.53 2.12 0.45
CA GLN A 343 11.75 2.18 -0.37
C GLN A 343 11.77 3.46 -1.19
N LYS A 344 12.97 3.87 -1.58
CA LYS A 344 13.09 4.94 -2.57
C LYS A 344 12.90 4.42 -3.99
N ASN A 345 13.54 3.29 -4.32
CA ASN A 345 13.45 2.66 -5.64
C ASN A 345 13.05 1.20 -5.56
N TYR A 346 13.75 0.39 -4.76
CA TYR A 346 13.55 -1.06 -4.67
C TYR A 346 13.63 -1.52 -3.23
N MET A 347 12.82 -2.52 -2.86
CA MET A 347 12.90 -3.17 -1.56
C MET A 347 14.22 -3.93 -1.37
N ALA A 348 14.70 -4.61 -2.42
CA ALA A 348 15.98 -5.30 -2.39
C ALA A 348 16.66 -5.29 -3.75
N GLN A 349 17.98 -5.37 -3.75
CA GLN A 349 18.81 -5.47 -4.95
C GLN A 349 19.86 -6.57 -4.78
N GLY A 350 20.20 -7.25 -5.87
CA GLY A 350 21.14 -8.35 -5.86
C GLY A 350 22.03 -8.42 -7.10
N TYR A 351 23.10 -9.22 -6.94
CA TYR A 351 24.01 -9.62 -8.01
C TYR A 351 24.41 -11.09 -7.78
N GLY A 352 24.22 -11.95 -8.77
CA GLY A 352 24.42 -13.39 -8.57
C GLY A 352 23.49 -13.90 -7.46
N ASP A 353 24.03 -14.62 -6.51
CA ASP A 353 23.29 -15.19 -5.36
C ASP A 353 23.23 -14.24 -4.14
N SER A 354 23.84 -13.06 -4.25
CA SER A 354 23.83 -12.06 -3.17
C SER A 354 22.71 -11.08 -3.37
N ILE A 355 21.81 -10.97 -2.38
CA ILE A 355 20.74 -9.98 -2.35
C ILE A 355 20.68 -9.31 -0.98
N ARG A 356 20.33 -8.04 -0.96
CA ARG A 356 20.18 -7.25 0.26
C ARG A 356 19.18 -6.11 0.05
N PRO A 357 18.52 -5.66 1.12
CA PRO A 357 17.69 -4.45 1.07
C PRO A 357 18.59 -3.26 0.73
N GLY A 358 18.34 -2.57 -0.37
CA GLY A 358 19.13 -1.41 -0.80
C GLY A 358 18.93 -0.19 0.13
N ASP A 359 18.19 0.79 -0.38
CA ASP A 359 17.77 2.00 0.35
C ASP A 359 16.39 1.84 1.03
N ALA A 360 15.93 0.62 1.19
CA ALA A 360 14.65 0.31 1.79
C ALA A 360 14.65 0.51 3.31
N ILE A 361 13.52 0.96 3.81
CA ILE A 361 13.20 1.06 5.23
C ILE A 361 12.28 -0.10 5.57
N GLY A 362 12.74 -1.02 6.40
CA GLY A 362 11.95 -2.16 6.84
C GLY A 362 10.85 -1.80 7.83
N ARG A 363 10.08 -2.79 8.22
CA ARG A 363 8.99 -2.67 9.21
C ARG A 363 9.48 -2.29 10.59
N LYS A 364 10.74 -2.69 10.95
CA LYS A 364 11.41 -2.38 12.22
C LYS A 364 10.52 -2.67 13.44
N GLU A 365 9.94 -3.86 13.46
CA GLU A 365 9.00 -4.27 14.53
C GLU A 365 7.84 -3.28 14.73
N GLY A 366 7.30 -2.75 13.62
CA GLY A 366 6.19 -1.80 13.63
C GLY A 366 6.59 -0.32 13.84
N LYS A 367 7.89 -0.01 14.04
CA LYS A 367 8.33 1.37 14.25
C LYS A 367 8.05 2.26 13.04
N THR A 368 8.23 1.73 11.82
CA THR A 368 7.92 2.46 10.59
C THR A 368 6.43 2.81 10.54
N TRP A 369 5.55 1.84 10.83
CA TRP A 369 4.10 2.04 10.92
C TRP A 369 3.72 3.11 11.95
N TYR A 370 4.23 2.98 13.19
CA TYR A 370 3.91 3.91 14.27
C TYR A 370 4.28 5.35 13.94
N VAL A 371 5.50 5.57 13.44
CA VAL A 371 6.00 6.93 13.17
C VAL A 371 5.16 7.61 12.09
N GLN A 372 4.79 6.89 11.05
CA GLN A 372 4.00 7.45 9.94
C GLN A 372 2.56 7.74 10.37
N TRP A 373 1.94 6.85 11.14
CA TRP A 373 0.64 7.14 11.73
C TRP A 373 0.69 8.32 12.68
N TYR A 374 1.70 8.38 13.54
CA TYR A 374 1.87 9.52 14.46
C TYR A 374 1.91 10.86 13.68
N TYR A 375 2.59 10.87 12.54
CA TYR A 375 2.61 12.02 11.65
C TYR A 375 1.22 12.33 11.05
N ALA A 376 0.49 11.32 10.59
CA ALA A 376 -0.88 11.49 10.11
C ALA A 376 -1.81 12.04 11.21
N PHE A 377 -1.69 11.56 12.45
CA PHE A 377 -2.44 12.10 13.59
C PHE A 377 -2.12 13.56 13.89
N MET A 378 -0.86 13.97 13.72
CA MET A 378 -0.48 15.39 13.90
C MET A 378 -1.01 16.28 12.79
N MET A 379 -0.96 15.84 11.56
CA MET A 379 -1.31 16.65 10.39
C MET A 379 -2.81 16.68 10.11
N ARG A 380 -3.55 15.66 10.52
CA ARG A 380 -5.00 15.52 10.28
C ARG A 380 -5.40 15.84 8.83
N PRO A 381 -4.79 15.12 7.85
CA PRO A 381 -5.16 15.31 6.46
C PRO A 381 -6.61 14.90 6.21
N LYS A 382 -7.18 15.35 5.09
CA LYS A 382 -8.49 14.88 4.61
C LYS A 382 -8.49 13.37 4.42
N ILE A 383 -7.40 12.82 3.86
CA ILE A 383 -7.26 11.40 3.52
C ILE A 383 -5.92 10.86 4.03
N VAL A 384 -5.98 9.73 4.73
CA VAL A 384 -4.82 8.88 5.02
C VAL A 384 -4.85 7.70 4.05
N THR A 385 -3.74 7.48 3.32
CA THR A 385 -3.60 6.36 2.38
C THR A 385 -2.66 5.32 2.95
N LEU A 386 -3.17 4.12 3.23
CA LEU A 386 -2.38 2.99 3.70
C LEU A 386 -1.77 2.23 2.52
N THR A 387 -0.57 1.71 2.69
CA THR A 387 0.16 1.02 1.66
C THR A 387 0.87 -0.19 2.24
N TRP A 388 0.48 -1.39 1.90
CA TRP A 388 -0.47 -1.92 0.92
C TRP A 388 -1.40 -2.94 1.58
N TRP A 389 -2.57 -3.31 0.99
CA TRP A 389 -3.35 -4.42 1.52
C TRP A 389 -2.70 -5.76 1.21
N ASN A 390 -2.65 -6.14 -0.06
CA ASN A 390 -2.41 -7.50 -0.53
C ASN A 390 -1.26 -7.63 -1.56
N GLU A 391 -0.19 -6.85 -1.42
CA GLU A 391 0.95 -6.92 -2.34
C GLU A 391 1.98 -7.97 -1.89
N TRP A 392 1.56 -9.24 -1.77
CA TRP A 392 2.41 -10.35 -1.29
C TRP A 392 3.30 -10.96 -2.37
N THR A 393 3.29 -10.46 -3.60
CA THR A 393 4.19 -10.87 -4.68
C THR A 393 5.04 -9.72 -5.19
N ALA A 394 6.21 -10.04 -5.75
CA ALA A 394 7.08 -9.09 -6.43
C ALA A 394 7.70 -9.71 -7.67
N GLN A 395 7.96 -8.89 -8.67
CA GLN A 395 8.70 -9.30 -9.85
C GLN A 395 10.20 -9.14 -9.64
N LYS A 396 10.98 -10.14 -10.04
CA LYS A 396 12.43 -10.02 -10.18
C LYS A 396 12.74 -9.24 -11.45
N LEU A 397 13.20 -8.01 -11.32
CA LEU A 397 13.54 -7.15 -12.44
C LEU A 397 15.03 -7.23 -12.78
N ASP A 398 15.37 -7.28 -14.07
CA ASP A 398 16.73 -7.05 -14.54
C ASP A 398 16.98 -5.53 -14.61
N ILE A 399 17.90 -5.04 -13.78
CA ILE A 399 18.29 -3.62 -13.72
C ILE A 399 19.64 -3.37 -14.40
N GLY A 400 20.12 -4.31 -15.22
CA GLY A 400 21.33 -4.20 -16.01
C GLY A 400 22.62 -4.60 -15.27
N GLY A 401 23.67 -4.88 -16.04
CA GLY A 401 24.99 -5.23 -15.51
C GLY A 401 25.03 -6.52 -14.68
N GLY A 402 24.11 -7.47 -14.90
CA GLY A 402 23.97 -8.68 -14.11
C GLY A 402 23.33 -8.47 -12.74
N LYS A 403 22.81 -7.25 -12.48
CA LYS A 403 22.06 -6.92 -11.25
C LYS A 403 20.57 -7.14 -11.45
N TYR A 404 19.91 -7.42 -10.35
CA TYR A 404 18.46 -7.53 -10.31
C TYR A 404 17.88 -6.86 -9.05
N ALA A 405 16.59 -6.59 -9.08
CA ALA A 405 15.88 -5.97 -7.98
C ALA A 405 14.50 -6.60 -7.76
N PHE A 406 14.03 -6.53 -6.52
CA PHE A 406 12.63 -6.71 -6.15
C PHE A 406 12.05 -5.34 -5.80
N THR A 407 11.00 -4.93 -6.49
CA THR A 407 10.50 -3.56 -6.41
C THR A 407 9.73 -3.34 -5.13
N ASP A 408 8.68 -4.10 -4.89
CA ASP A 408 7.64 -3.70 -3.95
C ASP A 408 7.67 -4.49 -2.64
N ASN A 409 8.17 -5.71 -2.66
CA ASN A 409 8.38 -6.51 -1.48
C ASN A 409 9.54 -7.49 -1.67
N PHE A 410 10.04 -8.04 -0.57
CA PHE A 410 11.15 -9.00 -0.62
C PHE A 410 11.00 -10.09 0.45
N ASN A 411 10.74 -9.74 1.70
CA ASN A 411 10.54 -10.66 2.81
C ASN A 411 9.69 -9.99 3.89
N ALA A 412 9.49 -10.66 5.04
CA ALA A 412 8.65 -10.17 6.13
C ALA A 412 9.04 -8.76 6.62
N GLU A 413 10.33 -8.43 6.65
CA GLU A 413 10.80 -7.10 7.09
C GLU A 413 10.65 -6.03 5.99
N TYR A 414 10.89 -6.42 4.75
CA TYR A 414 10.90 -5.52 3.57
C TYR A 414 9.74 -5.84 2.65
N SER A 415 8.53 -5.62 3.13
CA SER A 415 7.27 -5.75 2.40
C SER A 415 6.24 -4.81 2.98
N ARG A 416 5.23 -4.44 2.19
CA ARG A 416 4.25 -3.41 2.56
C ARG A 416 2.87 -3.95 2.90
N ASP A 417 2.56 -5.17 2.52
CA ASP A 417 1.24 -5.77 2.70
C ASP A 417 0.85 -5.93 4.18
N ILE A 418 -0.45 -5.77 4.40
CA ILE A 418 -1.08 -5.78 5.72
C ILE A 418 -2.04 -6.97 5.85
N GLU A 419 -2.47 -7.57 4.73
CA GLU A 419 -3.36 -8.72 4.71
C GLU A 419 -2.87 -9.81 5.67
N PRO A 420 -3.74 -10.40 6.51
CA PRO A 420 -3.36 -11.50 7.37
C PRO A 420 -2.72 -12.66 6.59
N MET A 421 -1.63 -13.22 7.12
CA MET A 421 -0.83 -14.23 6.44
C MET A 421 -0.48 -15.42 7.32
N GLU A 422 -0.13 -16.53 6.68
CA GLU A 422 0.50 -17.68 7.34
C GLU A 422 1.99 -17.38 7.59
N GLY A 423 2.42 -17.38 8.84
CA GLY A 423 3.79 -16.98 9.22
C GLY A 423 4.02 -15.47 9.12
N GLY A 424 5.27 -15.06 8.95
CA GLY A 424 5.64 -13.65 8.83
C GLY A 424 5.11 -12.77 9.97
N HIS A 425 4.32 -11.77 9.65
CA HIS A 425 3.67 -10.90 10.65
C HIS A 425 2.29 -11.42 11.12
N GLY A 426 1.82 -12.58 10.62
CA GLY A 426 0.50 -13.11 10.98
C GLY A 426 -0.62 -12.11 10.68
N ASP A 427 -1.43 -11.78 11.67
CA ASP A 427 -2.48 -10.76 11.59
C ASP A 427 -2.13 -9.46 12.34
N GLN A 428 -0.92 -9.33 12.86
CA GLN A 428 -0.50 -8.22 13.74
C GLN A 428 -0.74 -6.84 13.12
N TYR A 429 -0.38 -6.64 11.84
CA TYR A 429 -0.57 -5.35 11.18
C TYR A 429 -2.04 -5.06 10.89
N TYR A 430 -2.86 -6.08 10.67
CA TYR A 430 -4.30 -5.93 10.55
C TYR A 430 -4.92 -5.48 11.88
N GLN A 431 -4.52 -6.08 13.01
CA GLN A 431 -4.99 -5.67 14.35
C GLN A 431 -4.56 -4.23 14.66
N TRP A 432 -3.32 -3.86 14.34
CA TRP A 432 -2.88 -2.48 14.47
C TRP A 432 -3.67 -1.54 13.55
N MET A 433 -3.95 -1.94 12.31
CA MET A 433 -4.74 -1.14 11.38
C MET A 433 -6.12 -0.80 11.96
N ILE A 434 -6.85 -1.78 12.49
CA ILE A 434 -8.13 -1.56 13.18
C ILE A 434 -7.97 -0.52 14.29
N ARG A 435 -7.00 -0.73 15.16
CA ARG A 435 -6.76 0.14 16.32
C ARG A 435 -6.42 1.58 15.93
N TYR A 436 -5.55 1.76 14.95
CA TYR A 436 -5.12 3.09 14.51
C TYR A 436 -6.22 3.82 13.75
N ILE A 437 -6.95 3.14 12.87
CA ILE A 437 -8.08 3.73 12.14
C ILE A 437 -9.19 4.14 13.12
N SER A 438 -9.55 3.26 14.05
CA SER A 438 -10.56 3.55 15.08
C SER A 438 -10.18 4.78 15.90
N ALA A 439 -8.96 4.86 16.40
CA ALA A 439 -8.48 6.02 17.13
C ALA A 439 -8.46 7.29 16.27
N TYR A 440 -8.00 7.19 15.01
CA TYR A 440 -7.92 8.33 14.10
C TYR A 440 -9.31 8.92 13.82
N LYS A 441 -10.25 8.08 13.39
CA LYS A 441 -11.65 8.48 13.12
C LYS A 441 -12.40 8.91 14.37
N GLY A 442 -12.08 8.32 15.51
CA GLY A 442 -12.64 8.70 16.82
C GLY A 442 -12.10 10.02 17.38
N GLY A 443 -11.13 10.67 16.70
CA GLY A 443 -10.53 11.91 17.19
C GLY A 443 -9.65 11.72 18.42
N LEU A 444 -9.22 10.48 18.69
CA LEU A 444 -8.40 10.14 19.84
C LEU A 444 -6.90 10.46 19.57
N GLU A 445 -6.06 10.30 20.58
CA GLU A 445 -4.61 10.37 20.41
C GLU A 445 -4.08 9.16 19.62
N CYS A 446 -2.92 9.33 18.98
CA CYS A 446 -2.25 8.25 18.28
C CYS A 446 -1.92 7.11 19.26
N PRO A 447 -2.42 5.87 19.03
CA PRO A 447 -2.10 4.75 19.88
C PRO A 447 -0.60 4.48 19.96
N LEU A 448 -0.12 4.09 21.12
CA LEU A 448 1.24 3.59 21.25
C LEU A 448 1.32 2.22 20.57
N LEU A 449 2.49 1.94 20.00
CA LEU A 449 2.82 0.60 19.54
C LEU A 449 3.09 -0.25 20.79
N VAL A 450 2.11 -1.03 21.20
CA VAL A 450 2.24 -1.94 22.36
C VAL A 450 2.31 -3.36 21.81
N GLU A 451 3.44 -4.02 22.02
CA GLU A 451 3.51 -5.47 21.95
C GLU A 451 3.10 -6.03 23.31
N GLU A 452 2.33 -7.10 23.33
CA GLU A 452 1.95 -7.75 24.57
C GLU A 452 3.19 -8.11 25.39
N GLY A 453 3.36 -7.49 26.57
CA GLY A 453 4.55 -7.63 27.43
C GLY A 453 5.71 -6.65 27.17
N HIS A 454 5.59 -5.69 26.26
CA HIS A 454 6.65 -4.72 25.92
C HIS A 454 6.20 -3.25 26.05
N GLU A 455 5.41 -2.91 27.04
CA GLU A 455 4.91 -1.54 27.26
C GLU A 455 6.00 -0.49 27.37
N GLU A 456 7.13 -0.81 27.98
CA GLU A 456 8.27 0.11 28.10
C GLU A 456 8.89 0.48 26.75
N SER A 457 8.87 -0.42 25.76
CA SER A 457 9.44 -0.16 24.45
C SER A 457 8.65 0.91 23.68
N ALA A 458 7.32 0.94 23.84
CA ALA A 458 6.44 1.92 23.22
C ALA A 458 6.68 3.34 23.77
N ILE A 459 6.83 3.48 25.08
CA ILE A 459 7.13 4.76 25.72
C ILE A 459 8.52 5.27 25.31
N SER A 460 9.51 4.39 25.24
CA SER A 460 10.87 4.76 24.85
C SER A 460 10.95 5.15 23.37
N LEU A 461 10.15 4.53 22.52
CA LEU A 461 10.02 4.89 21.10
C LEU A 461 9.42 6.28 20.93
N ARG A 462 8.32 6.59 21.62
CA ARG A 462 7.70 7.93 21.63
C ARG A 462 8.69 9.00 22.06
N LYS A 463 9.43 8.78 23.14
CA LYS A 463 10.44 9.73 23.63
C LYS A 463 11.59 9.94 22.65
N ARG A 464 12.03 8.90 21.93
CA ARG A 464 13.09 9.01 20.91
C ARG A 464 12.60 9.80 19.70
N THR A 465 11.41 9.51 19.20
CA THR A 465 10.82 10.20 18.05
C THR A 465 10.67 11.70 18.27
N PHE A 466 10.45 12.14 19.53
CA PHE A 466 10.44 13.56 19.88
C PHE A 466 11.83 14.19 20.08
N LYS A 467 12.87 13.39 20.37
CA LYS A 467 14.22 13.92 20.57
C LYS A 467 15.05 14.03 19.30
N GLU A 468 14.65 13.35 18.24
CA GLU A 468 15.31 13.36 16.93
C GLU A 468 14.74 14.46 16.00
N ARG A 469 13.88 15.33 16.52
CA ARG A 469 13.42 16.60 15.92
C ARG A 469 14.21 17.75 16.53
#